data_68c3a1a5f8acc11cfc40c4f1d354c2e9
#
_entry.id   68c3a1a5f8acc11cfc40c4f1d354c2e9
#
_cell.length_a   1.000
_cell.length_b   1.000
_cell.length_c   1.000
_cell.angle_alpha   90.00
_cell.angle_beta   90.00
_cell.angle_gamma   90.00
#
_symmetry.space_group_name_H-M   'P 1'
#
loop_
_entity.id
_entity.type
_entity.pdbx_description
1 polymer ?
#
loop_
_entity_poly.entity_id
_entity_poly.type
_entity_poly.pdbx_seq_one_letter_code
_entity_poly.pdbx_strand_id
1 'polypeptide(L)'
;MEEVIDLFNRYNVRYLLIGGQAVRLEGFPRFSMDWDFFIPGSDAENIALINNLIGDELDIPLLHIGAKGQNLIQTFPTKWGILQFHLAVAGLPKFDEVEDRSVVHESETGQRVKCVNIDDLLAAKEKVGRGKDEDDIKFLRAKKEAQN
;
A
#
# COMPACT_ATOMS: atom_id res chain seq x y z
N MET A 1 -5.14 1.35 13.17
CA MET A 1 -5.14 1.12 11.70
C MET A 1 -6.25 0.18 11.22
N GLU A 2 -6.66 -0.76 12.01
CA GLU A 2 -7.78 -1.65 11.66
C GLU A 2 -9.03 -0.89 11.25
N GLU A 3 -9.32 0.22 11.92
CA GLU A 3 -10.46 1.08 11.62
C GLU A 3 -10.42 1.61 10.18
N VAL A 4 -9.25 2.05 9.72
CA VAL A 4 -9.07 2.57 8.35
C VAL A 4 -9.31 1.48 7.32
N ILE A 5 -8.69 0.31 7.52
CA ILE A 5 -8.83 -0.82 6.60
C ILE A 5 -10.26 -1.33 6.59
N ASP A 6 -10.93 -1.36 7.75
CA ASP A 6 -12.34 -1.73 7.84
C ASP A 6 -13.23 -0.78 7.03
N LEU A 7 -13.00 0.53 7.15
CA LEU A 7 -13.73 1.53 6.37
C LEU A 7 -13.47 1.34 4.86
N PHE A 8 -12.21 1.15 4.48
CA PHE A 8 -11.85 0.95 3.09
C PHE A 8 -12.52 -0.30 2.50
N ASN A 9 -12.52 -1.39 3.24
CA ASN A 9 -13.17 -2.62 2.79
C ASN A 9 -14.68 -2.48 2.70
N ARG A 10 -15.29 -1.86 3.72
CA ARG A 10 -16.74 -1.69 3.80
C ARG A 10 -17.31 -0.84 2.68
N TYR A 11 -16.59 0.21 2.30
CA TYR A 11 -17.04 1.17 1.28
C TYR A 11 -16.38 0.95 -0.08
N ASN A 12 -15.71 -0.18 -0.27
CA ASN A 12 -15.10 -0.56 -1.55
C ASN A 12 -14.08 0.44 -2.07
N VAL A 13 -13.27 1.00 -1.17
CA VAL A 13 -12.12 1.82 -1.58
C VAL A 13 -11.16 0.93 -2.37
N ARG A 14 -10.67 1.45 -3.48
CA ARG A 14 -9.62 0.79 -4.25
C ARG A 14 -8.29 1.11 -3.62
N TYR A 15 -7.66 0.13 -3.02
CA TYR A 15 -6.34 0.24 -2.40
C TYR A 15 -5.63 -1.09 -2.45
N LEU A 16 -4.31 -1.04 -2.42
CA LEU A 16 -3.47 -2.23 -2.20
C LEU A 16 -2.39 -1.85 -1.20
N LEU A 17 -2.23 -2.62 -0.15
CA LEU A 17 -1.16 -2.41 0.81
C LEU A 17 0.17 -2.80 0.17
N ILE A 18 1.16 -1.94 0.33
CA ILE A 18 2.54 -2.14 -0.11
C ILE A 18 3.48 -1.86 1.07
N GLY A 19 4.77 -1.85 0.84
CA GLY A 19 5.75 -1.44 1.83
C GLY A 19 5.94 -2.45 2.96
N GLY A 20 6.47 -1.97 4.08
CA GLY A 20 6.85 -2.81 5.22
C GLY A 20 5.70 -3.59 5.83
N GLN A 21 4.49 -3.02 5.88
CA GLN A 21 3.32 -3.73 6.42
C GLN A 21 2.92 -4.90 5.53
N ALA A 22 3.05 -4.75 4.19
CA ALA A 22 2.78 -5.85 3.27
C ALA A 22 3.82 -6.97 3.43
N VAL A 23 5.09 -6.62 3.61
CA VAL A 23 6.16 -7.60 3.90
C VAL A 23 5.85 -8.36 5.20
N ARG A 24 5.38 -7.66 6.23
CA ARG A 24 4.99 -8.27 7.49
C ARG A 24 3.86 -9.28 7.30
N LEU A 25 2.87 -8.94 6.49
CA LEU A 25 1.75 -9.86 6.19
C LEU A 25 2.18 -11.07 5.35
N GLU A 26 3.29 -10.95 4.59
CA GLU A 26 3.88 -12.10 3.91
C GLU A 26 4.58 -13.05 4.90
N GLY A 27 4.72 -12.67 6.17
CA GLY A 27 5.25 -13.52 7.23
C GLY A 27 6.57 -13.08 7.82
N PHE A 28 7.16 -11.97 7.34
CA PHE A 28 8.41 -11.47 7.88
C PHE A 28 8.15 -10.71 9.19
N PRO A 29 8.63 -11.20 10.35
CA PRO A 29 8.40 -10.55 11.63
C PRO A 29 9.28 -9.30 11.74
N ARG A 30 8.76 -8.18 11.26
CA ARG A 30 9.46 -6.89 11.31
C ARG A 30 8.51 -5.81 11.80
N PHE A 31 9.10 -4.73 12.31
CA PHE A 31 8.36 -3.53 12.69
C PHE A 31 8.28 -2.55 11.52
N SER A 32 7.15 -1.88 11.38
CA SER A 32 6.99 -0.79 10.44
C SER A 32 6.03 0.24 11.04
N MET A 33 6.42 1.51 11.00
CA MET A 33 5.61 2.62 11.49
C MET A 33 4.65 3.16 10.43
N ASP A 34 5.04 3.04 9.16
CA ASP A 34 4.29 3.62 8.06
C ASP A 34 3.32 2.60 7.48
N TRP A 35 2.18 3.10 7.02
CA TRP A 35 1.20 2.32 6.28
C TRP A 35 1.17 2.86 4.86
N ASP A 36 1.66 2.07 3.93
CA ASP A 36 1.80 2.45 2.53
C ASP A 36 0.69 1.82 1.70
N PHE A 37 -0.13 2.67 1.10
CA PHE A 37 -1.24 2.25 0.24
C PHE A 37 -0.97 2.67 -1.19
N PHE A 38 -1.09 1.74 -2.12
CA PHE A 38 -1.11 2.03 -3.54
C PHE A 38 -2.57 2.24 -3.96
N ILE A 39 -2.87 3.35 -4.60
CA ILE A 39 -4.21 3.70 -5.07
C ILE A 39 -4.15 4.15 -6.52
N PRO A 40 -5.27 4.04 -7.28
CA PRO A 40 -5.29 4.53 -8.67
C PRO A 40 -5.23 6.06 -8.68
N GLY A 41 -4.18 6.60 -9.27
CA GLY A 41 -3.87 8.04 -9.20
C GLY A 41 -4.82 8.94 -9.98
N SER A 42 -5.54 8.40 -10.96
CA SER A 42 -6.49 9.15 -11.79
C SER A 42 -7.96 8.83 -11.49
N ASP A 43 -8.24 8.02 -10.48
CA ASP A 43 -9.60 7.69 -10.07
C ASP A 43 -10.10 8.75 -9.07
N ALA A 44 -10.70 9.82 -9.60
CA ALA A 44 -11.17 10.94 -8.78
C ALA A 44 -12.26 10.53 -7.78
N GLU A 45 -13.12 9.59 -8.15
CA GLU A 45 -14.18 9.10 -7.26
C GLU A 45 -13.59 8.35 -6.07
N ASN A 46 -12.57 7.54 -6.30
CA ASN A 46 -11.90 6.80 -5.23
C ASN A 46 -11.19 7.75 -4.25
N ILE A 47 -10.51 8.77 -4.78
CA ILE A 47 -9.84 9.78 -3.96
C ILE A 47 -10.85 10.57 -3.13
N ALA A 48 -11.98 10.97 -3.75
CA ALA A 48 -13.05 11.65 -3.02
C ALA A 48 -13.64 10.76 -1.92
N LEU A 49 -13.79 9.47 -2.17
CA LEU A 49 -14.29 8.51 -1.19
C LEU A 49 -13.33 8.40 0.00
N ILE A 50 -12.04 8.30 -0.25
CA ILE A 50 -11.03 8.27 0.83
C ILE A 50 -11.12 9.55 1.67
N ASN A 51 -11.19 10.71 1.03
CA ASN A 51 -11.34 11.98 1.74
C ASN A 51 -12.63 12.05 2.57
N ASN A 52 -13.72 11.49 2.06
CA ASN A 52 -14.98 11.44 2.81
C ASN A 52 -14.88 10.53 4.05
N LEU A 53 -14.17 9.42 3.93
CA LEU A 53 -14.07 8.43 5.01
C LEU A 53 -13.11 8.85 6.11
N ILE A 54 -11.95 9.39 5.76
CA ILE A 54 -10.88 9.68 6.71
C ILE A 54 -10.34 11.11 6.64
N GLY A 55 -10.93 11.97 5.81
CA GLY A 55 -10.41 13.32 5.55
C GLY A 55 -10.30 14.19 6.80
N ASP A 56 -11.15 13.98 7.80
CA ASP A 56 -11.11 14.73 9.07
C ASP A 56 -9.80 14.48 9.84
N GLU A 57 -9.14 13.36 9.60
CA GLU A 57 -7.87 13.01 10.24
C GLU A 57 -6.64 13.40 9.39
N LEU A 58 -6.87 13.87 8.17
CA LEU A 58 -5.79 14.34 7.29
C LEU A 58 -5.62 15.84 7.48
N ASP A 59 -4.38 16.30 7.59
CA ASP A 59 -4.05 17.72 7.75
C ASP A 59 -4.38 18.55 6.49
N ILE A 60 -4.29 17.92 5.33
CA ILE A 60 -4.74 18.46 4.04
C ILE A 60 -5.44 17.35 3.26
N PRO A 61 -6.32 17.69 2.30
CA PRO A 61 -6.99 16.65 1.50
C PRO A 61 -6.01 15.83 0.67
N LEU A 62 -6.33 14.55 0.50
CA LEU A 62 -5.65 13.72 -0.49
C LEU A 62 -5.98 14.25 -1.88
N LEU A 63 -4.96 14.44 -2.71
CA LEU A 63 -5.07 14.98 -4.06
C LEU A 63 -4.83 13.87 -5.09
N HIS A 64 -5.46 13.98 -6.26
CA HIS A 64 -5.10 13.08 -7.36
C HIS A 64 -3.80 13.54 -8.03
N ILE A 65 -3.30 12.69 -8.92
CA ILE A 65 -2.06 12.96 -9.64
C ILE A 65 -2.16 14.30 -10.37
N GLY A 66 -1.14 15.13 -10.26
CA GLY A 66 -1.12 16.43 -10.93
C GLY A 66 -0.82 16.31 -12.42
N ALA A 67 -1.19 17.34 -13.18
CA ALA A 67 -1.00 17.38 -14.63
C ALA A 67 0.48 17.22 -15.05
N LYS A 68 1.40 17.58 -14.16
CA LYS A 68 2.85 17.46 -14.41
C LYS A 68 3.47 16.29 -13.65
N GLY A 69 2.66 15.31 -13.24
CA GLY A 69 3.14 14.15 -12.50
C GLY A 69 3.51 14.42 -11.03
N GLN A 70 3.06 15.54 -10.45
CA GLN A 70 3.25 15.79 -9.02
C GLN A 70 2.20 15.02 -8.19
N ASN A 71 2.37 15.03 -6.87
CA ASN A 71 1.49 14.37 -5.91
C ASN A 71 1.54 12.84 -5.97
N LEU A 72 2.64 12.26 -6.45
CA LEU A 72 2.77 10.81 -6.59
C LEU A 72 2.78 10.09 -5.26
N ILE A 73 3.36 10.69 -4.22
CA ILE A 73 3.40 10.15 -2.86
C ILE A 73 2.95 11.25 -1.92
N GLN A 74 1.92 10.95 -1.13
CA GLN A 74 1.37 11.91 -0.18
C GLN A 74 1.38 11.29 1.21
N THR A 75 1.99 11.98 2.16
CA THR A 75 2.23 11.49 3.51
C THR A 75 1.39 12.26 4.51
N PHE A 76 0.69 11.54 5.37
CA PHE A 76 -0.22 12.11 6.36
C PHE A 76 0.07 11.53 7.75
N PRO A 77 0.57 12.34 8.69
CA PRO A 77 0.55 11.95 10.10
C PRO A 77 -0.89 11.90 10.59
N THR A 78 -1.28 10.82 11.20
CA THR A 78 -2.65 10.63 11.70
C THR A 78 -2.64 10.01 13.09
N LYS A 79 -3.79 9.95 13.75
CA LYS A 79 -3.95 9.25 15.02
C LYS A 79 -3.68 7.74 14.91
N TRP A 80 -3.76 7.19 13.71
CA TRP A 80 -3.51 5.76 13.45
C TRP A 80 -2.05 5.46 13.11
N GLY A 81 -1.21 6.49 13.02
CA GLY A 81 0.18 6.41 12.55
C GLY A 81 0.34 7.19 11.24
N ILE A 82 1.45 6.96 10.56
CA ILE A 82 1.76 7.64 9.31
C ILE A 82 1.15 6.87 8.15
N LEU A 83 0.28 7.53 7.38
CA LEU A 83 -0.30 6.99 6.16
C LEU A 83 0.43 7.59 4.96
N GLN A 84 0.84 6.76 4.03
CA GLN A 84 1.39 7.20 2.75
C GLN A 84 0.54 6.65 1.62
N PHE A 85 0.05 7.53 0.77
CA PHE A 85 -0.69 7.14 -0.43
C PHE A 85 0.22 7.30 -1.63
N HIS A 86 0.44 6.19 -2.34
CA HIS A 86 1.26 6.14 -3.54
C HIS A 86 0.34 6.06 -4.75
N LEU A 87 0.35 7.08 -5.58
CA LEU A 87 -0.47 7.14 -6.78
C LEU A 87 0.23 6.51 -7.98
N ALA A 88 1.51 6.27 -7.83
CA ALA A 88 2.33 5.45 -8.72
C ALA A 88 3.43 4.81 -7.87
N VAL A 89 3.88 3.64 -8.26
CA VAL A 89 4.95 2.92 -7.55
C VAL A 89 6.03 2.54 -8.54
N ALA A 90 7.26 2.99 -8.28
CA ALA A 90 8.40 2.64 -9.13
C ALA A 90 8.59 1.11 -9.17
N GLY A 91 8.75 0.57 -10.36
CA GLY A 91 8.87 -0.87 -10.56
C GLY A 91 7.56 -1.60 -10.80
N LEU A 92 6.42 -0.93 -10.64
CA LEU A 92 5.09 -1.51 -10.88
C LEU A 92 4.39 -0.82 -12.06
N PRO A 93 3.52 -1.56 -12.78
CA PRO A 93 2.65 -0.95 -13.77
C PRO A 93 1.52 -0.16 -13.10
N LYS A 94 0.53 0.27 -13.88
CA LYS A 94 -0.62 0.99 -13.38
C LYS A 94 -1.41 0.15 -12.38
N PHE A 95 -2.10 0.82 -11.47
CA PHE A 95 -2.87 0.20 -10.40
C PHE A 95 -3.79 -0.91 -10.92
N ASP A 96 -4.52 -0.69 -12.01
CA ASP A 96 -5.48 -1.67 -12.52
C ASP A 96 -4.84 -3.03 -12.81
N GLU A 97 -3.65 -3.04 -13.40
CA GLU A 97 -2.92 -4.28 -13.69
C GLU A 97 -2.47 -4.98 -12.39
N VAL A 98 -2.01 -4.20 -11.43
CA VAL A 98 -1.55 -4.75 -10.14
C VAL A 98 -2.75 -5.27 -9.33
N GLU A 99 -3.88 -4.57 -9.39
CA GLU A 99 -5.12 -4.97 -8.73
C GLU A 99 -5.61 -6.33 -9.24
N ASP A 100 -5.54 -6.56 -10.55
CA ASP A 100 -6.01 -7.81 -11.16
C ASP A 100 -5.28 -9.05 -10.63
N ARG A 101 -4.04 -8.88 -10.18
CA ARG A 101 -3.22 -9.98 -9.64
C ARG A 101 -2.91 -9.83 -8.16
N SER A 102 -3.66 -8.97 -7.47
CA SER A 102 -3.50 -8.74 -6.05
C SER A 102 -3.97 -9.93 -5.23
N VAL A 103 -3.58 -9.95 -3.96
CA VAL A 103 -3.93 -11.00 -3.02
C VAL A 103 -4.60 -10.40 -1.79
N VAL A 104 -5.30 -11.23 -1.03
CA VAL A 104 -5.88 -10.84 0.26
C VAL A 104 -5.17 -11.62 1.35
N HIS A 105 -4.59 -10.90 2.31
CA HIS A 105 -4.04 -11.51 3.51
C HIS A 105 -4.98 -11.27 4.69
N GLU A 106 -4.93 -12.14 5.68
CA GLU A 106 -5.58 -11.91 6.96
C GLU A 106 -4.56 -11.38 7.96
N SER A 107 -4.91 -10.32 8.67
CA SER A 107 -4.10 -9.81 9.77
C SER A 107 -4.20 -10.76 10.98
N GLU A 108 -3.40 -10.47 12.02
CA GLU A 108 -3.42 -11.25 13.26
C GLU A 108 -4.80 -11.28 13.93
N THR A 109 -5.62 -10.25 13.69
CA THR A 109 -6.98 -10.15 14.21
C THR A 109 -8.04 -10.71 13.28
N GLY A 110 -7.63 -11.31 12.16
CA GLY A 110 -8.54 -11.88 11.17
C GLY A 110 -9.08 -10.88 10.16
N GLN A 111 -8.60 -9.63 10.16
CA GLN A 111 -9.03 -8.61 9.21
C GLN A 111 -8.46 -8.92 7.82
N ARG A 112 -9.31 -8.83 6.80
CA ARG A 112 -8.89 -9.00 5.40
C ARG A 112 -8.22 -7.73 4.90
N VAL A 113 -7.04 -7.88 4.30
CA VAL A 113 -6.26 -6.75 3.79
C VAL A 113 -5.87 -7.05 2.35
N LYS A 114 -6.24 -6.15 1.44
CA LYS A 114 -5.85 -6.27 0.03
C LYS A 114 -4.40 -5.82 -0.13
N CYS A 115 -3.58 -6.67 -0.73
CA CYS A 115 -2.15 -6.42 -0.86
C CYS A 115 -1.68 -6.69 -2.28
N VAL A 116 -0.58 -6.06 -2.68
CA VAL A 116 0.13 -6.48 -3.88
C VAL A 116 0.64 -7.91 -3.66
N ASN A 117 0.78 -8.67 -4.75
CA ASN A 117 1.33 -10.01 -4.65
C ASN A 117 2.84 -9.96 -4.35
N ILE A 118 3.42 -11.11 -4.03
CA ILE A 118 4.84 -11.19 -3.63
C ILE A 118 5.78 -10.75 -4.77
N ASP A 119 5.45 -11.05 -6.01
CA ASP A 119 6.27 -10.66 -7.17
C ASP A 119 6.31 -9.14 -7.33
N ASP A 120 5.16 -8.49 -7.21
CA ASP A 120 5.06 -7.03 -7.31
C ASP A 120 5.72 -6.34 -6.11
N LEU A 121 5.54 -6.90 -4.92
CA LEU A 121 6.18 -6.36 -3.72
C LEU A 121 7.71 -6.41 -3.86
N LEU A 122 8.24 -7.53 -4.34
CA LEU A 122 9.66 -7.70 -4.59
C LEU A 122 10.16 -6.73 -5.67
N ALA A 123 9.43 -6.60 -6.79
CA ALA A 123 9.79 -5.69 -7.88
C ALA A 123 9.89 -4.25 -7.40
N ALA A 124 8.93 -3.80 -6.59
CA ALA A 124 8.93 -2.44 -6.04
C ALA A 124 10.13 -2.22 -5.10
N LYS A 125 10.43 -3.18 -4.25
CA LYS A 125 11.57 -3.11 -3.31
C LYS A 125 12.91 -3.08 -4.05
N GLU A 126 13.08 -3.94 -5.04
CA GLU A 126 14.31 -4.02 -5.83
C GLU A 126 14.53 -2.75 -6.66
N LYS A 127 13.46 -2.16 -7.17
CA LYS A 127 13.56 -0.94 -7.99
C LYS A 127 14.11 0.23 -7.20
N VAL A 128 13.68 0.40 -5.95
CA VAL A 128 14.18 1.44 -5.06
C VAL A 128 15.60 1.12 -4.58
N GLY A 129 15.84 -0.15 -4.20
CA GLY A 129 17.18 -0.64 -3.86
C GLY A 129 17.82 0.01 -2.64
N ARG A 130 17.02 0.50 -1.68
CA ARG A 130 17.56 1.12 -0.45
C ARG A 130 18.18 0.08 0.46
N GLY A 131 19.25 0.45 1.18
CA GLY A 131 19.90 -0.45 2.13
C GLY A 131 18.94 -1.03 3.17
N LYS A 132 17.97 -0.24 3.63
CA LYS A 132 16.98 -0.67 4.63
C LYS A 132 15.99 -1.72 4.08
N ASP A 133 15.92 -1.89 2.77
CA ASP A 133 15.04 -2.88 2.14
C ASP A 133 15.74 -4.22 1.90
N GLU A 134 17.02 -4.33 2.21
CA GLU A 134 17.83 -5.51 1.90
C GLU A 134 17.31 -6.78 2.56
N ASP A 135 16.95 -6.71 3.84
CA ASP A 135 16.38 -7.85 4.57
C ASP A 135 15.01 -8.25 4.03
N ASP A 136 14.19 -7.28 3.68
CA ASP A 136 12.89 -7.52 3.06
C ASP A 136 13.07 -8.26 1.74
N ILE A 137 14.01 -7.81 0.90
CA ILE A 137 14.28 -8.43 -0.40
C ILE A 137 14.75 -9.88 -0.23
N LYS A 138 15.64 -10.12 0.71
CA LYS A 138 16.13 -11.48 1.00
C LYS A 138 14.99 -12.40 1.44
N PHE A 139 14.14 -11.92 2.33
CA PHE A 139 13.00 -12.68 2.81
C PHE A 139 12.03 -13.00 1.67
N LEU A 140 11.66 -12.00 0.87
CA LEU A 140 10.70 -12.18 -0.22
C LEU A 140 11.24 -13.14 -1.29
N ARG A 141 12.52 -13.04 -1.64
CA ARG A 141 13.16 -13.97 -2.59
C ARG A 141 13.13 -15.41 -2.08
N ALA A 142 13.48 -15.62 -0.81
CA ALA A 142 13.49 -16.94 -0.22
C ALA A 142 12.07 -17.54 -0.16
N LYS A 143 11.08 -16.74 0.19
CA LYS A 143 9.68 -17.17 0.22
C LYS A 143 9.17 -17.55 -1.17
N LYS A 144 9.48 -16.73 -2.17
CA LYS A 144 9.10 -16.99 -3.55
C LYS A 144 9.72 -18.28 -4.07
N GLU A 145 11.01 -18.52 -3.81
CA GLU A 145 11.68 -19.75 -4.19
C GLU A 145 11.06 -20.97 -3.53
N ALA A 146 10.66 -20.87 -2.26
CA ALA A 146 10.03 -21.97 -1.53
C ALA A 146 8.63 -22.31 -2.06
N GLN A 147 7.97 -21.37 -2.74
CA GLN A 147 6.63 -21.57 -3.32
C GLN A 147 6.68 -22.20 -4.72
N ASN A 148 7.85 -22.28 -5.34
CA ASN A 148 8.03 -22.81 -6.69
C ASN A 148 8.42 -24.31 -6.65
#